data_110d53fff0b695fd34ed90d7b0fb8348
#
_entry.id   110d53fff0b695fd34ed90d7b0fb8348
#
_cell.length_a   1.000
_cell.length_b   1.000
_cell.length_c   1.000
_cell.angle_alpha   90.00
_cell.angle_beta   90.00
_cell.angle_gamma   90.00
#
_symmetry.space_group_name_H-M   'P 1'
#
loop_
_entity.id
_entity.type
_entity.pdbx_description
1 polymer ?
#
loop_
_entity_poly.entity_id
_entity_poly.type
_entity_poly.pdbx_seq_one_letter_code
_entity_poly.pdbx_strand_id
1 'polypeptide(L)'
;MPIADALLPEFDHEMAVTRKLLERVPEEKFTWKPHMKSWSLAELATHIAMLPSWGSATLNLSEIDLGGPHNTPVSSRADLLARFDSNVAETRAALVGKTDAEMMAAWSLKHNGQKLFTMPKAAVWRAFVLNHLVHHRGQLSVYLRLNDVPVPAMYGPSADEAPNF
;
A
#
# COMPACT_ATOMS: atom_id res chain seq x y z
N MET A 1 3.51 -6.09 -25.08
CA MET A 1 3.43 -4.96 -24.13
C MET A 1 4.32 -5.31 -22.95
N PRO A 2 5.28 -4.48 -22.59
CA PRO A 2 6.14 -4.70 -21.42
C PRO A 2 5.35 -4.89 -20.13
N ILE A 3 5.88 -5.68 -19.20
CA ILE A 3 5.23 -5.95 -17.90
C ILE A 3 4.97 -4.66 -17.12
N ALA A 4 5.95 -3.76 -17.10
CA ALA A 4 5.83 -2.47 -16.40
C ALA A 4 4.72 -1.59 -16.99
N ASP A 5 4.59 -1.56 -18.32
CA ASP A 5 3.54 -0.79 -19.01
C ASP A 5 2.13 -1.33 -18.72
N ALA A 6 2.00 -2.65 -18.49
CA ALA A 6 0.74 -3.26 -18.10
C ALA A 6 0.38 -2.96 -16.64
N LEU A 7 1.39 -2.89 -15.75
CA LEU A 7 1.19 -2.65 -14.32
C LEU A 7 0.95 -1.16 -14.00
N LEU A 8 1.45 -0.24 -14.81
CA LEU A 8 1.40 1.19 -14.50
C LEU A 8 -0.03 1.76 -14.41
N PRO A 9 -0.96 1.49 -15.35
CA PRO A 9 -2.35 1.95 -15.23
C PRO A 9 -3.08 1.36 -14.02
N GLU A 10 -2.82 0.07 -13.71
CA GLU A 10 -3.38 -0.59 -12.53
C GLU A 10 -2.86 0.07 -11.26
N PHE A 11 -1.56 0.32 -11.18
CA PHE A 11 -0.95 1.02 -10.05
C PHE A 11 -1.55 2.41 -9.85
N ASP A 12 -1.65 3.21 -10.91
CA ASP A 12 -2.22 4.55 -10.86
C ASP A 12 -3.68 4.52 -10.36
N HIS A 13 -4.48 3.56 -10.84
CA HIS A 13 -5.86 3.37 -10.40
C HIS A 13 -5.94 2.98 -8.92
N GLU A 14 -5.18 1.96 -8.50
CA GLU A 14 -5.20 1.45 -7.14
C GLU A 14 -4.73 2.52 -6.13
N MET A 15 -3.74 3.33 -6.49
CA MET A 15 -3.25 4.43 -5.64
C MET A 15 -4.32 5.53 -5.53
N ALA A 16 -4.99 5.90 -6.60
CA ALA A 16 -6.06 6.90 -6.58
C ALA A 16 -7.23 6.48 -5.68
N VAL A 17 -7.66 5.21 -5.78
CA VAL A 17 -8.71 4.64 -4.92
C VAL A 17 -8.28 4.60 -3.46
N THR A 18 -7.04 4.19 -3.20
CA THR A 18 -6.50 4.13 -1.83
C THR A 18 -6.41 5.51 -1.20
N ARG A 19 -5.98 6.52 -1.97
CA ARG A 19 -5.90 7.90 -1.49
C ARG A 19 -7.23 8.43 -1.00
N LYS A 20 -8.33 8.19 -1.75
CA LYS A 20 -9.69 8.57 -1.35
C LYS A 20 -10.10 7.96 0.00
N LEU A 21 -9.68 6.73 0.26
CA LEU A 21 -9.98 6.07 1.54
C LEU A 21 -9.14 6.67 2.68
N LEU A 22 -7.86 6.95 2.45
CA LEU A 22 -6.97 7.59 3.43
C LEU A 22 -7.43 9.01 3.81
N GLU A 23 -8.02 9.76 2.88
CA GLU A 23 -8.62 11.08 3.13
C GLU A 23 -9.76 11.04 4.16
N ARG A 24 -10.41 9.89 4.31
CA ARG A 24 -11.53 9.71 5.26
C ARG A 24 -11.07 9.33 6.67
N VAL A 25 -9.78 9.06 6.90
CA VAL A 25 -9.27 8.61 8.20
C VAL A 25 -9.43 9.73 9.24
N PRO A 26 -10.24 9.54 10.32
CA PRO A 26 -10.47 10.56 11.33
C PRO A 26 -9.31 10.59 12.34
N GLU A 27 -8.67 11.76 12.51
CA GLU A 27 -7.50 11.91 13.39
C GLU A 27 -7.85 11.65 14.86
N GLU A 28 -9.03 12.05 15.28
CA GLU A 28 -9.53 11.86 16.64
C GLU A 28 -9.75 10.38 16.99
N LYS A 29 -9.70 9.49 16.01
CA LYS A 29 -9.82 8.04 16.17
C LYS A 29 -8.52 7.28 15.98
N PHE A 30 -7.38 7.93 15.86
CA PHE A 30 -6.09 7.30 15.57
C PHE A 30 -5.70 6.18 16.53
N THR A 31 -6.08 6.29 17.80
CA THR A 31 -5.80 5.25 18.82
C THR A 31 -6.86 4.15 18.88
N TRP A 32 -8.00 4.30 18.17
CA TRP A 32 -9.07 3.32 18.16
C TRP A 32 -8.64 1.99 17.55
N LYS A 33 -9.13 0.89 18.12
CA LYS A 33 -8.89 -0.49 17.68
C LYS A 33 -10.20 -1.27 17.65
N PRO A 34 -10.46 -2.12 16.64
CA PRO A 34 -11.63 -3.00 16.65
C PRO A 34 -11.51 -4.15 17.67
N HIS A 35 -10.26 -4.51 18.01
CA HIS A 35 -9.93 -5.56 18.97
C HIS A 35 -8.55 -5.31 19.58
N MET A 36 -8.30 -5.78 20.79
CA MET A 36 -7.03 -5.58 21.50
C MET A 36 -5.80 -6.10 20.74
N LYS A 37 -5.97 -7.18 19.95
CA LYS A 37 -4.90 -7.78 19.13
C LYS A 37 -4.76 -7.13 17.75
N SER A 38 -5.67 -6.23 17.37
CA SER A 38 -5.63 -5.53 16.08
C SER A 38 -4.73 -4.30 16.15
N TRP A 39 -4.26 -3.86 14.99
CA TRP A 39 -3.65 -2.54 14.87
C TRP A 39 -4.65 -1.44 15.17
N SER A 40 -4.16 -0.30 15.67
CA SER A 40 -4.94 0.92 15.75
C SER A 40 -5.23 1.47 14.35
N LEU A 41 -6.17 2.39 14.26
CA LEU A 41 -6.50 3.07 13.00
C LEU A 41 -5.26 3.77 12.42
N ALA A 42 -4.46 4.46 13.24
CA ALA A 42 -3.22 5.10 12.80
C ALA A 42 -2.17 4.09 12.32
N GLU A 43 -2.00 2.96 13.03
CA GLU A 43 -1.05 1.91 12.62
C GLU A 43 -1.43 1.31 11.26
N LEU A 44 -2.71 0.98 11.07
CA LEU A 44 -3.20 0.42 9.80
C LEU A 44 -3.08 1.43 8.66
N ALA A 45 -3.51 2.67 8.87
CA ALA A 45 -3.43 3.73 7.86
C ALA A 45 -1.99 4.04 7.48
N THR A 46 -1.07 4.11 8.46
CA THR A 46 0.37 4.30 8.22
C THR A 46 0.94 3.16 7.39
N HIS A 47 0.59 1.92 7.74
CA HIS A 47 1.04 0.75 6.99
C HIS A 47 0.59 0.83 5.52
N ILE A 48 -0.66 1.18 5.26
CA ILE A 48 -1.19 1.38 3.89
C ILE A 48 -0.40 2.48 3.17
N ALA A 49 -0.13 3.62 3.83
CA ALA A 49 0.63 4.72 3.23
C ALA A 49 2.09 4.35 2.91
N MET A 50 2.65 3.37 3.60
CA MET A 50 4.01 2.88 3.37
C MET A 50 4.10 1.77 2.31
N LEU A 51 3.01 1.06 2.02
CA LEU A 51 3.04 -0.06 1.06
C LEU A 51 3.56 0.31 -0.33
N PRO A 52 3.26 1.49 -0.92
CA PRO A 52 3.85 1.85 -2.20
C PRO A 52 5.38 1.85 -2.19
N SER A 53 6.05 2.26 -1.10
CA SER A 53 7.51 2.28 -1.02
C SER A 53 8.18 0.91 -1.17
N TRP A 54 7.45 -0.17 -0.88
CA TRP A 54 7.90 -1.53 -1.22
C TRP A 54 8.07 -1.73 -2.72
N GLY A 55 7.27 -1.01 -3.52
CA GLY A 55 7.37 -1.04 -4.98
C GLY A 55 8.70 -0.47 -5.46
N SER A 56 9.07 0.74 -5.04
CA SER A 56 10.37 1.35 -5.40
C SER A 56 11.53 0.52 -4.87
N ALA A 57 11.46 0.04 -3.62
CA ALA A 57 12.48 -0.81 -3.03
C ALA A 57 12.64 -2.15 -3.80
N THR A 58 11.54 -2.81 -4.17
CA THR A 58 11.57 -4.04 -4.98
C THR A 58 12.25 -3.82 -6.32
N LEU A 59 11.98 -2.69 -6.99
CA LEU A 59 12.54 -2.39 -8.30
C LEU A 59 14.03 -2.01 -8.23
N ASN A 60 14.42 -1.26 -7.22
CA ASN A 60 15.76 -0.68 -7.10
C ASN A 60 16.77 -1.60 -6.38
N LEU A 61 16.29 -2.52 -5.53
CA LEU A 61 17.13 -3.43 -4.76
C LEU A 61 16.95 -4.87 -5.25
N SER A 62 17.88 -5.76 -4.86
CA SER A 62 17.78 -7.21 -5.08
C SER A 62 17.17 -7.97 -3.90
N GLU A 63 17.08 -7.32 -2.74
CA GLU A 63 16.55 -7.90 -1.51
C GLU A 63 16.11 -6.83 -0.51
N ILE A 64 15.23 -7.22 0.44
CA ILE A 64 14.88 -6.46 1.64
C ILE A 64 15.02 -7.37 2.85
N ASP A 65 15.54 -6.81 3.97
CA ASP A 65 15.56 -7.49 5.28
C ASP A 65 14.55 -6.82 6.23
N LEU A 66 13.63 -7.61 6.76
CA LEU A 66 12.57 -7.16 7.70
C LEU A 66 13.08 -6.94 9.14
N GLY A 67 14.35 -7.25 9.44
CA GLY A 67 14.92 -7.07 10.77
C GLY A 67 15.21 -5.61 11.16
N GLY A 68 14.85 -4.65 10.31
CA GLY A 68 15.01 -3.23 10.57
C GLY A 68 13.89 -2.63 11.46
N PRO A 69 14.01 -1.34 11.80
CA PRO A 69 13.02 -0.66 12.63
C PRO A 69 11.65 -0.61 11.94
N HIS A 70 10.59 -0.78 12.74
CA HIS A 70 9.21 -0.62 12.26
C HIS A 70 8.87 0.85 12.02
N ASN A 71 7.95 1.10 11.10
CA ASN A 71 7.46 2.44 10.83
C ASN A 71 6.73 3.02 12.05
N THR A 72 7.07 4.25 12.41
CA THR A 72 6.33 4.99 13.43
C THR A 72 4.98 5.44 12.85
N PRO A 73 3.87 5.19 13.56
CA PRO A 73 2.56 5.68 13.13
C PRO A 73 2.57 7.20 12.92
N VAL A 74 1.81 7.66 11.92
CA VAL A 74 1.62 9.10 11.66
C VAL A 74 0.90 9.78 12.82
N SER A 75 1.17 11.06 13.00
CA SER A 75 0.52 11.89 14.03
C SER A 75 -0.63 12.75 13.51
N SER A 76 -0.79 12.85 12.17
CA SER A 76 -1.86 13.62 11.54
C SER A 76 -2.27 13.00 10.20
N ARG A 77 -3.50 13.32 9.74
CA ARG A 77 -3.95 12.95 8.41
C ARG A 77 -3.14 13.65 7.31
N ALA A 78 -2.70 14.87 7.57
CA ALA A 78 -1.84 15.60 6.62
C ALA A 78 -0.50 14.86 6.41
N ASP A 79 0.14 14.40 7.47
CA ASP A 79 1.36 13.58 7.39
C ASP A 79 1.10 12.23 6.70
N LEU A 80 -0.04 11.58 7.00
CA LEU A 80 -0.47 10.35 6.35
C LEU A 80 -0.53 10.49 4.82
N LEU A 81 -1.23 11.52 4.35
CA LEU A 81 -1.41 11.78 2.92
C LEU A 81 -0.09 12.20 2.25
N ALA A 82 0.71 13.04 2.90
CA ALA A 82 2.00 13.44 2.37
C ALA A 82 2.96 12.25 2.20
N ARG A 83 3.01 11.33 3.16
CA ARG A 83 3.81 10.10 3.05
C ARG A 83 3.31 9.20 1.92
N PHE A 84 2.00 9.01 1.84
CA PHE A 84 1.41 8.22 0.77
C PHE A 84 1.75 8.80 -0.61
N ASP A 85 1.48 10.07 -0.83
CA ASP A 85 1.70 10.76 -2.10
C ASP A 85 3.19 10.72 -2.52
N SER A 86 4.12 10.92 -1.57
CA SER A 86 5.55 10.81 -1.81
C SER A 86 5.97 9.39 -2.23
N ASN A 87 5.50 8.37 -1.50
CA ASN A 87 5.81 6.97 -1.80
C ASN A 87 5.23 6.53 -3.15
N VAL A 88 4.03 7.01 -3.49
CA VAL A 88 3.39 6.75 -4.80
C VAL A 88 4.21 7.36 -5.92
N ALA A 89 4.60 8.64 -5.80
CA ALA A 89 5.39 9.33 -6.82
C ALA A 89 6.74 8.65 -7.06
N GLU A 90 7.46 8.29 -6.00
CA GLU A 90 8.74 7.57 -6.09
C GLU A 90 8.58 6.21 -6.76
N THR A 91 7.58 5.45 -6.34
CA THR A 91 7.33 4.09 -6.86
C THR A 91 6.90 4.13 -8.33
N ARG A 92 6.04 5.09 -8.69
CA ARG A 92 5.64 5.30 -10.08
C ARG A 92 6.86 5.63 -10.96
N ALA A 93 7.72 6.54 -10.50
CA ALA A 93 8.94 6.89 -11.21
C ALA A 93 9.89 5.70 -11.37
N ALA A 94 10.00 4.84 -10.36
CA ALA A 94 10.82 3.63 -10.42
C ALA A 94 10.26 2.57 -11.39
N LEU A 95 8.94 2.54 -11.62
CA LEU A 95 8.29 1.56 -12.50
C LEU A 95 8.38 1.96 -13.98
N VAL A 96 8.30 3.24 -14.28
CA VAL A 96 8.32 3.76 -15.66
C VAL A 96 9.58 3.32 -16.39
N GLY A 97 9.41 2.71 -17.56
CA GLY A 97 10.52 2.27 -18.44
C GLY A 97 11.25 1.02 -17.99
N LYS A 98 10.81 0.30 -16.96
CA LYS A 98 11.39 -0.98 -16.56
C LYS A 98 11.20 -2.03 -17.66
N THR A 99 12.29 -2.69 -18.01
CA THR A 99 12.29 -3.78 -18.99
C THR A 99 11.73 -5.08 -18.40
N ASP A 100 11.25 -5.98 -19.25
CA ASP A 100 10.81 -7.31 -18.81
C ASP A 100 11.94 -8.09 -18.12
N ALA A 101 13.19 -7.93 -18.57
CA ALA A 101 14.35 -8.56 -17.93
C ALA A 101 14.54 -8.07 -16.48
N GLU A 102 14.40 -6.75 -16.23
CA GLU A 102 14.46 -6.20 -14.88
C GLU A 102 13.27 -6.67 -14.03
N MET A 103 12.05 -6.70 -14.59
CA MET A 103 10.85 -7.17 -13.88
C MET A 103 10.90 -8.66 -13.56
N MET A 104 11.59 -9.46 -14.37
CA MET A 104 11.78 -10.91 -14.14
C MET A 104 13.03 -11.24 -13.34
N ALA A 105 13.87 -10.24 -12.99
CA ALA A 105 15.03 -10.45 -12.15
C ALA A 105 14.63 -11.00 -10.76
N ALA A 106 15.49 -11.88 -10.21
CA ALA A 106 15.27 -12.47 -8.88
C ALA A 106 15.37 -11.41 -7.78
N TRP A 107 14.45 -11.49 -6.82
CA TRP A 107 14.42 -10.67 -5.63
C TRP A 107 14.17 -11.52 -4.39
N SER A 108 14.81 -11.19 -3.27
CA SER A 108 14.73 -11.99 -2.04
C SER A 108 14.18 -11.18 -0.87
N LEU A 109 13.31 -11.82 -0.07
CA LEU A 109 12.95 -11.32 1.25
C LEU A 109 13.78 -12.04 2.30
N LYS A 110 14.31 -11.26 3.25
CA LYS A 110 15.05 -11.75 4.42
C LYS A 110 14.41 -11.28 5.73
N HIS A 111 14.73 -11.96 6.80
CA HIS A 111 14.43 -11.53 8.17
C HIS A 111 15.64 -11.85 9.05
N ASN A 112 16.27 -10.82 9.62
CA ASN A 112 17.51 -10.94 10.40
C ASN A 112 18.62 -11.72 9.65
N GLY A 113 18.82 -11.41 8.37
CA GLY A 113 19.81 -12.06 7.51
C GLY A 113 19.38 -13.42 6.95
N GLN A 114 18.33 -14.05 7.49
CA GLN A 114 17.82 -15.33 7.00
C GLN A 114 16.88 -15.11 5.81
N LYS A 115 17.19 -15.78 4.68
CA LYS A 115 16.35 -15.74 3.50
C LYS A 115 15.03 -16.49 3.74
N LEU A 116 13.90 -15.78 3.55
CA LEU A 116 12.57 -16.37 3.64
C LEU A 116 12.12 -16.96 2.29
N PHE A 117 12.30 -16.21 1.20
CA PHE A 117 12.01 -16.66 -0.16
C PHE A 117 12.75 -15.83 -1.21
N THR A 118 12.73 -16.33 -2.45
CA THR A 118 13.16 -15.61 -3.66
C THR A 118 12.11 -15.81 -4.74
N MET A 119 11.73 -14.73 -5.42
CA MET A 119 10.81 -14.77 -6.57
C MET A 119 11.13 -13.63 -7.56
N PRO A 120 10.59 -13.65 -8.80
CA PRO A 120 10.74 -12.53 -9.72
C PRO A 120 10.14 -11.23 -9.15
N LYS A 121 10.77 -10.07 -9.43
CA LYS A 121 10.28 -8.75 -9.00
C LYS A 121 8.82 -8.51 -9.38
N ALA A 122 8.39 -8.90 -10.57
CA ALA A 122 6.98 -8.78 -10.99
C ALA A 122 6.02 -9.54 -10.06
N ALA A 123 6.40 -10.75 -9.60
CA ALA A 123 5.60 -11.52 -8.66
C ALA A 123 5.58 -10.87 -7.26
N VAL A 124 6.71 -10.34 -6.80
CA VAL A 124 6.79 -9.56 -5.55
C VAL A 124 5.89 -8.32 -5.64
N TRP A 125 5.99 -7.57 -6.74
CA TRP A 125 5.15 -6.40 -6.99
C TRP A 125 3.65 -6.73 -6.89
N ARG A 126 3.21 -7.79 -7.57
CA ARG A 126 1.81 -8.21 -7.54
C ARG A 126 1.38 -8.63 -6.13
N ALA A 127 2.17 -9.47 -5.45
CA ALA A 127 1.80 -10.05 -4.18
C ALA A 127 1.93 -9.07 -3.00
N PHE A 128 3.07 -8.38 -2.91
CA PHE A 128 3.45 -7.60 -1.72
C PHE A 128 3.25 -6.09 -1.87
N VAL A 129 2.94 -5.59 -3.07
CA VAL A 129 2.54 -4.19 -3.26
C VAL A 129 1.04 -4.12 -3.52
N LEU A 130 0.55 -4.62 -4.66
CA LEU A 130 -0.84 -4.46 -5.07
C LEU A 130 -1.82 -5.27 -4.21
N ASN A 131 -1.65 -6.59 -4.14
CA ASN A 131 -2.58 -7.44 -3.39
C ASN A 131 -2.55 -7.14 -1.88
N HIS A 132 -1.37 -6.81 -1.34
CA HIS A 132 -1.19 -6.44 0.05
C HIS A 132 -1.88 -5.10 0.36
N LEU A 133 -1.78 -4.13 -0.55
CA LEU A 133 -2.51 -2.86 -0.46
C LEU A 133 -4.02 -3.09 -0.46
N VAL A 134 -4.54 -3.87 -1.41
CA VAL A 134 -5.97 -4.20 -1.52
C VAL A 134 -6.48 -4.89 -0.26
N HIS A 135 -5.69 -5.83 0.31
CA HIS A 135 -6.01 -6.50 1.56
C HIS A 135 -6.19 -5.50 2.72
N HIS A 136 -5.21 -4.65 2.98
CA HIS A 136 -5.29 -3.69 4.09
C HIS A 136 -6.28 -2.56 3.83
N ARG A 137 -6.48 -2.16 2.59
CA ARG A 137 -7.52 -1.21 2.20
C ARG A 137 -8.92 -1.75 2.53
N GLY A 138 -9.18 -3.04 2.28
CA GLY A 138 -10.42 -3.70 2.69
C GLY A 138 -10.61 -3.68 4.21
N GLN A 139 -9.54 -3.91 5.00
CA GLN A 139 -9.60 -3.78 6.46
C GLN A 139 -9.89 -2.33 6.89
N LEU A 140 -9.23 -1.34 6.27
CA LEU A 140 -9.45 0.06 6.60
C LEU A 140 -10.89 0.50 6.34
N SER A 141 -11.53 0.03 5.26
CA SER A 141 -12.93 0.33 4.97
C SER A 141 -13.87 -0.14 6.10
N VAL A 142 -13.59 -1.31 6.68
CA VAL A 142 -14.33 -1.82 7.86
C VAL A 142 -14.06 -0.95 9.10
N TYR A 143 -12.80 -0.52 9.32
CA TYR A 143 -12.47 0.36 10.43
C TYR A 143 -13.21 1.70 10.34
N LEU A 144 -13.27 2.30 9.14
CA LEU A 144 -14.02 3.53 8.90
C LEU A 144 -15.51 3.33 9.19
N ARG A 145 -16.10 2.24 8.68
CA ARG A 145 -17.52 1.92 8.93
C ARG A 145 -17.85 1.76 10.42
N LEU A 146 -16.98 1.10 11.17
CA LEU A 146 -17.15 0.91 12.62
C LEU A 146 -17.02 2.22 13.42
N ASN A 147 -16.49 3.28 12.80
CA ASN A 147 -16.40 4.62 13.38
C ASN A 147 -17.39 5.61 12.73
N ASP A 148 -18.43 5.12 12.06
CA ASP A 148 -19.47 5.93 11.41
C ASP A 148 -18.93 6.91 10.35
N VAL A 149 -17.77 6.61 9.76
CA VAL A 149 -17.17 7.40 8.68
C VAL A 149 -17.69 6.88 7.34
N PRO A 150 -18.20 7.76 6.45
CA PRO A 150 -18.61 7.37 5.11
C PRO A 150 -17.48 6.72 4.32
N VAL A 151 -17.75 5.56 3.70
CA VAL A 151 -16.79 4.78 2.93
C VAL A 151 -16.93 5.12 1.45
N PRO A 152 -15.86 5.52 0.74
CA PRO A 152 -15.93 5.82 -0.69
C PRO A 152 -16.21 4.56 -1.52
N ALA A 153 -16.78 4.74 -2.70
CA ALA A 153 -16.84 3.70 -3.73
C ALA A 153 -15.43 3.31 -4.16
N MET A 154 -15.15 1.99 -4.26
CA MET A 154 -13.83 1.46 -4.65
C MET A 154 -13.92 0.65 -5.95
N TYR A 155 -14.32 -0.61 -5.90
CA TYR A 155 -14.53 -1.47 -7.07
C TYR A 155 -16.01 -1.55 -7.49
N GLY A 156 -16.86 -0.84 -6.81
CA GLY A 156 -18.28 -0.76 -7.01
C GLY A 156 -18.88 0.22 -6.00
N PRO A 157 -20.21 0.36 -5.95
CA PRO A 157 -20.86 1.29 -5.03
C PRO A 157 -20.59 0.90 -3.58
N SER A 158 -20.58 1.90 -2.69
CA SER A 158 -20.72 1.71 -1.26
C SER A 158 -22.15 2.08 -0.81
N ALA A 159 -22.45 1.95 0.49
CA ALA A 159 -23.69 2.47 1.03
C ALA A 159 -23.76 4.02 1.01
N ASP A 160 -22.63 4.68 0.84
CA ASP A 160 -22.48 6.14 0.94
C ASP A 160 -22.21 6.81 -0.42
N GLU A 161 -21.70 6.06 -1.41
CA GLU A 161 -21.34 6.61 -2.72
C GLU A 161 -21.76 5.68 -3.87
N ALA A 162 -22.31 6.28 -4.94
CA ALA A 162 -22.51 5.59 -6.20
C ALA A 162 -21.17 5.26 -6.87
N PRO A 163 -21.10 4.24 -7.76
CA PRO A 163 -19.88 3.91 -8.47
C PRO A 163 -19.48 5.06 -9.40
N ASN A 164 -18.19 5.39 -9.40
CA ASN A 164 -17.56 6.28 -10.38
C ASN A 164 -16.84 5.39 -11.43
N PHE A 165 -17.52 5.10 -12.52
CA PHE A 165 -16.93 4.46 -13.70
C PHE A 165 -16.58 5.51 -14.73
#